data_13c44fa6ebbfa6f488f1babe9162c12a
#
_entry.id   13c44fa6ebbfa6f488f1babe9162c12a
#
_cell.length_a   1.000
_cell.length_b   1.000
_cell.length_c   1.000
_cell.angle_alpha   90.00
_cell.angle_beta   90.00
_cell.angle_gamma   90.00
#
_symmetry.space_group_name_H-M   'P 1'
#
loop_
_entity.id
_entity.type
_entity.pdbx_description
1 polymer ?
#
loop_
_entity_poly.entity_id
_entity_poly.type
_entity_poly.pdbx_seq_one_letter_code
_entity_poly.pdbx_strand_id
1 'polypeptide(L)'
;MTFATKVKSEISHNKGLIARNKKAFSYGMLLCGKSFSAQNISMTTENKYIAKLYAKLIFQQIPMQTSVTTREYNGNFQQTTYAVSVDDEEDRKTILAFFGHDAQGDKVCNAELLEDSEHCYAFLAGAFLSCSNISDPQKDYHLEFVLAGEQTAQLMMRLLNELQLNFKLSVRRGQQ
;
A
#
# COMPACT_ATOMS: atom_id res chain seq x y z
N MET A 1 -2.33 -15.69 16.35
CA MET A 1 -2.23 -15.04 15.03
C MET A 1 -3.64 -14.81 14.51
N THR A 2 -4.01 -13.57 14.18
CA THR A 2 -5.35 -13.24 13.69
C THR A 2 -5.56 -13.73 12.26
N PHE A 3 -6.82 -13.83 11.80
CA PHE A 3 -7.14 -14.20 10.41
C PHE A 3 -6.51 -13.21 9.43
N ALA A 4 -6.66 -11.90 9.68
CA ALA A 4 -6.03 -10.85 8.87
C ALA A 4 -4.50 -11.03 8.74
N THR A 5 -3.83 -11.37 9.84
CA THR A 5 -2.37 -11.61 9.82
C THR A 5 -2.00 -12.82 8.96
N LYS A 6 -2.81 -13.90 8.99
CA LYS A 6 -2.58 -15.08 8.13
C LYS A 6 -2.71 -14.73 6.66
N VAL A 7 -3.82 -14.08 6.26
CA VAL A 7 -4.07 -13.67 4.86
C VAL A 7 -2.97 -12.73 4.36
N LYS A 8 -2.60 -11.71 5.15
CA LYS A 8 -1.49 -10.81 4.80
C LYS A 8 -0.16 -11.56 4.67
N SER A 9 0.10 -12.54 5.53
CA SER A 9 1.28 -13.38 5.42
C SER A 9 1.30 -14.18 4.12
N GLU A 10 0.21 -14.82 3.74
CA GLU A 10 0.11 -15.59 2.49
C GLU A 10 0.35 -14.71 1.27
N ILE A 11 -0.29 -13.55 1.17
CA ILE A 11 -0.09 -12.61 0.06
C ILE A 11 1.36 -12.14 -0.01
N SER A 12 1.94 -11.74 1.13
CA SER A 12 3.30 -11.20 1.17
C SER A 12 4.38 -12.22 0.84
N HIS A 13 4.11 -13.52 1.00
CA HIS A 13 5.03 -14.62 0.65
C HIS A 13 4.76 -15.18 -0.74
N ASN A 14 3.70 -14.77 -1.43
CA ASN A 14 3.40 -15.24 -2.78
C ASN A 14 4.34 -14.60 -3.81
N LYS A 15 5.52 -15.20 -3.98
CA LYS A 15 6.55 -14.71 -4.91
C LYS A 15 6.07 -14.64 -6.36
N GLY A 16 5.20 -15.57 -6.78
CA GLY A 16 4.65 -15.60 -8.14
C GLY A 16 3.76 -14.40 -8.41
N LEU A 17 2.85 -14.09 -7.51
CA LEU A 17 2.00 -12.90 -7.59
C LEU A 17 2.83 -11.61 -7.65
N ILE A 18 3.80 -11.47 -6.73
CA ILE A 18 4.62 -10.27 -6.63
C ILE A 18 5.53 -10.11 -7.86
N ALA A 19 6.17 -11.18 -8.33
CA ALA A 19 7.13 -11.12 -9.42
C ALA A 19 6.48 -10.83 -10.77
N ARG A 20 5.27 -11.37 -11.03
CA ARG A 20 4.57 -11.25 -12.30
C ARG A 20 4.20 -9.81 -12.63
N ASN A 21 3.67 -9.07 -11.65
CA ASN A 21 3.22 -7.69 -11.81
C ASN A 21 3.79 -6.78 -10.72
N LYS A 22 5.11 -6.83 -10.55
CA LYS A 22 5.84 -6.22 -9.43
C LYS A 22 5.58 -4.71 -9.33
N LYS A 23 5.54 -3.99 -10.47
CA LYS A 23 5.33 -2.54 -10.49
C LYS A 23 3.93 -2.19 -9.97
N ALA A 24 2.88 -2.84 -10.46
CA ALA A 24 1.51 -2.61 -10.00
C ALA A 24 1.33 -3.00 -8.52
N PHE A 25 1.89 -4.13 -8.09
CA PHE A 25 1.87 -4.54 -6.69
C PHE A 25 2.53 -3.51 -5.77
N SER A 26 3.72 -3.02 -6.14
CA SER A 26 4.45 -2.02 -5.38
C SER A 26 3.69 -0.70 -5.35
N TYR A 27 3.08 -0.32 -6.47
CA TYR A 27 2.26 0.88 -6.55
C TYR A 27 1.08 0.83 -5.58
N GLY A 28 0.38 -0.30 -5.50
CA GLY A 28 -0.69 -0.51 -4.52
C GLY A 28 -0.18 -0.37 -3.07
N MET A 29 0.98 -0.97 -2.77
CA MET A 29 1.57 -0.84 -1.44
C MET A 29 1.95 0.58 -1.07
N LEU A 30 2.54 1.34 -1.99
CA LEU A 30 3.04 2.69 -1.72
C LEU A 30 1.89 3.71 -1.69
N LEU A 31 1.04 3.71 -2.71
CA LEU A 31 -0.09 4.65 -2.83
C LEU A 31 -1.08 4.52 -1.67
N CYS A 32 -1.32 3.30 -1.22
CA CYS A 32 -2.23 2.99 -0.11
C CYS A 32 -1.51 2.90 1.25
N GLY A 33 -0.25 3.32 1.32
CA GLY A 33 0.48 3.48 2.57
C GLY A 33 -0.05 4.65 3.40
N LYS A 34 0.65 5.00 4.48
CA LYS A 34 0.28 6.11 5.36
C LYS A 34 0.35 7.46 4.63
N SER A 35 1.34 7.64 3.76
CA SER A 35 1.51 8.84 2.94
C SER A 35 2.25 8.49 1.64
N PHE A 36 1.84 9.13 0.54
CA PHE A 36 2.50 9.02 -0.76
C PHE A 36 2.47 10.38 -1.46
N SER A 37 3.47 11.20 -1.17
CA SER A 37 3.62 12.57 -1.71
C SER A 37 5.08 13.00 -1.72
N ALA A 38 5.39 14.13 -2.36
CA ALA A 38 6.74 14.71 -2.36
C ALA A 38 7.23 15.10 -0.94
N GLN A 39 6.31 15.40 -0.03
CA GLN A 39 6.64 15.74 1.35
C GLN A 39 6.91 14.48 2.20
N ASN A 40 6.19 13.39 1.94
CA ASN A 40 6.33 12.17 2.72
C ASN A 40 5.89 10.94 1.93
N ILE A 41 6.74 9.92 1.92
CA ILE A 41 6.39 8.57 1.49
C ILE A 41 6.65 7.64 2.67
N SER A 42 5.59 7.06 3.23
CA SER A 42 5.72 6.25 4.42
C SER A 42 4.61 5.22 4.58
N MET A 43 4.92 4.18 5.35
CA MET A 43 3.99 3.14 5.78
C MET A 43 4.21 2.80 7.25
N THR A 44 3.14 2.41 7.94
CA THR A 44 3.22 1.83 9.28
C THR A 44 2.55 0.47 9.29
N THR A 45 3.13 -0.50 9.98
CA THR A 45 2.58 -1.86 10.10
C THR A 45 3.10 -2.53 11.37
N GLU A 46 2.33 -3.44 11.92
CA GLU A 46 2.75 -4.31 13.02
C GLU A 46 3.51 -5.56 12.52
N ASN A 47 3.51 -5.79 11.22
CA ASN A 47 4.16 -6.94 10.62
C ASN A 47 5.54 -6.58 10.06
N LYS A 48 6.59 -7.05 10.74
CA LYS A 48 7.99 -6.82 10.34
C LYS A 48 8.30 -7.27 8.91
N TYR A 49 7.67 -8.35 8.46
CA TYR A 49 7.91 -8.86 7.11
C TYR A 49 7.33 -7.91 6.05
N ILE A 50 6.11 -7.37 6.29
CA ILE A 50 5.50 -6.40 5.38
C ILE A 50 6.34 -5.10 5.33
N ALA A 51 6.85 -4.63 6.46
CA ALA A 51 7.75 -3.48 6.50
C ALA A 51 9.02 -3.71 5.64
N LYS A 52 9.64 -4.88 5.79
CA LYS A 52 10.82 -5.28 4.98
C LYS A 52 10.46 -5.42 3.49
N LEU A 53 9.29 -5.96 3.17
CA LEU A 53 8.84 -6.11 1.79
C LEU A 53 8.65 -4.74 1.13
N TYR A 54 8.02 -3.79 1.83
CA TYR A 54 7.84 -2.42 1.35
C TYR A 54 9.18 -1.76 0.99
N ALA A 55 10.14 -1.76 1.91
CA ALA A 55 11.48 -1.23 1.67
C ALA A 55 12.17 -1.94 0.50
N LYS A 56 12.14 -3.28 0.49
CA LYS A 56 12.75 -4.09 -0.58
C LYS A 56 12.18 -3.78 -1.96
N LEU A 57 10.87 -3.58 -2.08
CA LEU A 57 10.24 -3.28 -3.37
C LEU A 57 10.68 -1.93 -3.91
N ILE A 58 10.87 -0.94 -3.06
CA ILE A 58 11.46 0.36 -3.44
C ILE A 58 12.86 0.14 -3.99
N PHE A 59 13.76 -0.47 -3.21
CA PHE A 59 15.15 -0.69 -3.61
C PHE A 59 15.31 -1.51 -4.89
N GLN A 60 14.43 -2.48 -5.13
CA GLN A 60 14.57 -3.36 -6.29
C GLN A 60 14.11 -2.78 -7.61
N GLN A 61 13.34 -1.72 -7.59
CA GLN A 61 12.72 -1.16 -8.79
C GLN A 61 13.18 0.25 -9.11
N ILE A 62 13.63 0.98 -8.11
CA ILE A 62 13.94 2.40 -8.26
C ILE A 62 15.42 2.59 -7.96
N PRO A 63 16.20 3.09 -8.93
CA PRO A 63 17.61 3.37 -8.75
C PRO A 63 17.77 4.60 -7.83
N MET A 64 17.96 4.34 -6.54
CA MET A 64 18.09 5.36 -5.51
C MET A 64 19.38 5.16 -4.71
N GLN A 65 19.92 6.25 -4.19
CA GLN A 65 20.98 6.22 -3.20
C GLN A 65 20.41 6.18 -1.77
N THR A 66 19.59 5.19 -1.52
CA THR A 66 19.13 4.69 -0.21
C THR A 66 18.86 5.68 0.90
N SER A 67 17.69 6.31 0.89
CA SER A 67 17.15 6.99 2.07
C SER A 67 15.96 6.27 2.72
N VAL A 68 15.75 4.98 2.40
CA VAL A 68 14.65 4.21 3.03
C VAL A 68 15.08 3.76 4.41
N THR A 69 14.41 4.29 5.43
CA THR A 69 14.64 3.93 6.82
C THR A 69 13.48 3.11 7.38
N THR A 70 13.80 2.19 8.28
CA THR A 70 12.81 1.43 9.04
C THR A 70 13.04 1.64 10.52
N ARG A 71 12.05 2.19 11.21
CA ARG A 71 12.08 2.43 12.66
C ARG A 71 11.12 1.48 13.35
N GLU A 72 11.54 0.98 14.51
CA GLU A 72 10.75 0.10 15.35
C GLU A 72 10.31 0.87 16.61
N TYR A 73 9.02 0.86 16.88
CA TYR A 73 8.41 1.49 18.04
C TYR A 73 7.74 0.42 18.91
N ASN A 74 8.15 0.35 20.15
CA ASN A 74 7.53 -0.51 21.15
C ASN A 74 6.42 0.29 21.86
N GLY A 75 5.18 -0.04 21.58
CA GLY A 75 4.01 0.55 22.22
C GLY A 75 3.72 -0.10 23.59
N ASN A 76 2.72 0.44 24.29
CA ASN A 76 2.15 -0.20 25.47
C ASN A 76 1.61 -1.58 25.09
N PHE A 77 1.67 -2.56 26.00
CA PHE A 77 1.21 -3.93 25.80
C PHE A 77 2.01 -4.81 24.82
N GLN A 78 3.33 -4.59 24.69
CA GLN A 78 4.23 -5.40 23.84
C GLN A 78 3.88 -5.38 22.34
N GLN A 79 3.13 -4.40 21.88
CA GLN A 79 2.81 -4.23 20.48
C GLN A 79 3.93 -3.45 19.79
N THR A 80 4.60 -4.10 18.82
CA THR A 80 5.65 -3.48 18.03
C THR A 80 5.08 -2.94 16.73
N THR A 81 5.34 -1.68 16.43
CA THR A 81 4.99 -1.03 15.17
C THR A 81 6.25 -0.69 14.39
N TYR A 82 6.26 -1.04 13.13
CA TYR A 82 7.32 -0.73 12.17
C TYR A 82 6.87 0.44 11.31
N ALA A 83 7.66 1.52 11.29
CA ALA A 83 7.48 2.63 10.38
C ALA A 83 8.58 2.61 9.33
N VAL A 84 8.19 2.62 8.06
CA VAL A 84 9.10 2.72 6.92
C VAL A 84 8.88 4.07 6.26
N SER A 85 9.96 4.83 6.02
CA SER A 85 9.91 6.14 5.38
C SER A 85 11.04 6.32 4.38
N VAL A 86 10.80 7.19 3.40
CA VAL A 86 11.82 7.68 2.47
C VAL A 86 12.22 9.07 2.92
N ASP A 87 13.44 9.20 3.45
CA ASP A 87 13.86 10.40 4.17
C ASP A 87 14.33 11.52 3.21
N ASP A 88 14.94 11.18 2.07
CA ASP A 88 15.42 12.15 1.09
C ASP A 88 14.32 12.63 0.14
N GLU A 89 14.31 13.93 -0.17
CA GLU A 89 13.31 14.54 -1.03
C GLU A 89 13.46 14.14 -2.51
N GLU A 90 14.67 14.05 -3.01
CA GLU A 90 14.93 13.67 -4.40
C GLU A 90 14.58 12.21 -4.65
N ASP A 91 14.82 11.34 -3.65
CA ASP A 91 14.39 9.96 -3.69
C ASP A 91 12.85 9.87 -3.74
N ARG A 92 12.13 10.68 -2.95
CA ARG A 92 10.66 10.73 -3.02
C ARG A 92 10.16 11.18 -4.40
N LYS A 93 10.76 12.22 -4.98
CA LYS A 93 10.43 12.67 -6.33
C LYS A 93 10.70 11.60 -7.38
N THR A 94 11.82 10.88 -7.26
CA THR A 94 12.16 9.75 -8.13
C THR A 94 11.14 8.63 -8.05
N ILE A 95 10.67 8.29 -6.83
CA ILE A 95 9.62 7.30 -6.62
C ILE A 95 8.30 7.76 -7.27
N LEU A 96 7.89 9.00 -7.04
CA LEU A 96 6.68 9.56 -7.64
C LEU A 96 6.74 9.50 -9.16
N ALA A 97 7.84 9.97 -9.77
CA ALA A 97 8.05 9.93 -11.21
C ALA A 97 8.04 8.51 -11.77
N PHE A 98 8.64 7.54 -11.06
CA PHE A 98 8.63 6.12 -11.46
C PHE A 98 7.20 5.56 -11.60
N PHE A 99 6.27 6.02 -10.78
CA PHE A 99 4.86 5.65 -10.85
C PHE A 99 4.00 6.64 -11.66
N GLY A 100 4.62 7.63 -12.33
CA GLY A 100 3.93 8.58 -13.21
C GLY A 100 3.19 9.70 -12.48
N HIS A 101 3.57 9.98 -11.23
CA HIS A 101 3.11 11.16 -10.50
C HIS A 101 4.02 12.35 -10.76
N ASP A 102 3.45 13.56 -10.76
CA ASP A 102 4.27 14.75 -10.80
C ASP A 102 4.93 15.06 -9.45
N ALA A 103 5.99 15.87 -9.48
CA ALA A 103 6.73 16.23 -8.27
C ALA A 103 5.92 17.14 -7.30
N GLN A 104 4.82 17.70 -7.75
CA GLN A 104 3.97 18.58 -6.95
C GLN A 104 2.86 17.82 -6.24
N GLY A 105 2.75 16.50 -6.53
CA GLY A 105 1.81 15.62 -5.86
C GLY A 105 0.36 15.82 -6.29
N ASP A 106 0.12 16.58 -7.35
CA ASP A 106 -1.18 16.61 -8.02
C ASP A 106 -1.37 15.28 -8.74
N LYS A 107 -2.21 14.50 -8.17
CA LYS A 107 -2.38 13.08 -8.26
C LYS A 107 -2.99 12.68 -9.59
N VAL A 108 -2.17 12.52 -10.59
CA VAL A 108 -2.58 11.71 -11.74
C VAL A 108 -2.34 10.26 -11.36
N CYS A 109 -3.40 9.60 -10.99
CA CYS A 109 -3.38 8.17 -10.85
C CYS A 109 -2.96 7.56 -12.18
N ASN A 110 -1.83 6.88 -12.22
CA ASN A 110 -1.33 6.32 -13.47
C ASN A 110 -2.23 5.14 -13.90
N ALA A 111 -3.25 5.45 -14.69
CA ALA A 111 -4.21 4.47 -15.19
C ALA A 111 -3.52 3.44 -16.10
N GLU A 112 -2.45 3.82 -16.80
CA GLU A 112 -1.70 2.91 -17.68
C GLU A 112 -1.09 1.72 -16.92
N LEU A 113 -0.74 1.91 -15.65
CA LEU A 113 -0.27 0.80 -14.79
C LEU A 113 -1.36 -0.20 -14.43
N LEU A 114 -2.62 0.10 -14.71
CA LEU A 114 -3.79 -0.65 -14.25
C LEU A 114 -4.76 -0.96 -15.41
N GLU A 115 -4.23 -1.08 -16.63
CA GLU A 115 -5.05 -1.29 -17.85
C GLU A 115 -5.68 -2.67 -17.92
N ASP A 116 -5.05 -3.67 -17.34
CA ASP A 116 -5.57 -5.04 -17.37
C ASP A 116 -5.90 -5.58 -15.98
N SER A 117 -6.72 -6.61 -15.94
CA SER A 117 -7.19 -7.21 -14.70
C SER A 117 -6.07 -7.80 -13.84
N GLU A 118 -4.99 -8.31 -14.45
CA GLU A 118 -3.86 -8.88 -13.69
C GLU A 118 -3.10 -7.79 -12.94
N HIS A 119 -2.89 -6.62 -13.58
CA HIS A 119 -2.30 -5.46 -12.92
C HIS A 119 -3.22 -4.91 -11.82
N CYS A 120 -4.54 -4.86 -12.06
CA CYS A 120 -5.51 -4.48 -11.04
C CYS A 120 -5.47 -5.41 -9.82
N TYR A 121 -5.44 -6.72 -10.02
CA TYR A 121 -5.33 -7.68 -8.92
C TYR A 121 -4.01 -7.53 -8.15
N ALA A 122 -2.90 -7.33 -8.85
CA ALA A 122 -1.60 -7.11 -8.21
C ALA A 122 -1.60 -5.82 -7.39
N PHE A 123 -2.15 -4.73 -7.93
CA PHE A 123 -2.31 -3.47 -7.21
C PHE A 123 -3.16 -3.65 -5.94
N LEU A 124 -4.33 -4.30 -6.07
CA LEU A 124 -5.21 -4.57 -4.93
C LEU A 124 -4.55 -5.43 -3.87
N ALA A 125 -3.75 -6.43 -4.27
CA ALA A 125 -2.98 -7.25 -3.33
C ALA A 125 -1.94 -6.42 -2.57
N GLY A 126 -1.25 -5.50 -3.24
CA GLY A 126 -0.33 -4.54 -2.62
C GLY A 126 -1.05 -3.60 -1.65
N ALA A 127 -2.16 -2.99 -2.09
CA ALA A 127 -3.01 -2.14 -1.27
C ALA A 127 -3.55 -2.88 -0.03
N PHE A 128 -3.94 -4.14 -0.20
CA PHE A 128 -4.42 -4.99 0.89
C PHE A 128 -3.37 -5.12 2.00
N LEU A 129 -2.10 -5.29 1.67
CA LEU A 129 -1.05 -5.37 2.68
C LEU A 129 -0.89 -4.08 3.48
N SER A 130 -1.07 -2.92 2.83
CA SER A 130 -0.82 -1.60 3.43
C SER A 130 -2.00 -1.05 4.23
N CYS A 131 -3.21 -1.14 3.71
CA CYS A 131 -4.34 -0.36 4.23
C CYS A 131 -5.61 -1.17 4.50
N SER A 132 -5.58 -2.51 4.38
CA SER A 132 -6.78 -3.31 4.61
C SER A 132 -6.87 -3.90 6.01
N ASN A 133 -8.11 -4.21 6.37
CA ASN A 133 -8.44 -5.10 7.46
C ASN A 133 -9.50 -6.10 7.00
N ILE A 134 -9.42 -7.35 7.48
CA ILE A 134 -10.35 -8.42 7.14
C ILE A 134 -10.73 -9.21 8.40
N SER A 135 -12.01 -9.45 8.59
CA SER A 135 -12.53 -10.29 9.66
C SER A 135 -12.42 -11.78 9.32
N ASP A 136 -12.43 -12.61 10.33
CA ASP A 136 -12.54 -14.06 10.18
C ASP A 136 -13.91 -14.40 9.59
N PRO A 137 -14.00 -15.04 8.41
CA PRO A 137 -15.28 -15.38 7.77
C PRO A 137 -16.18 -16.32 8.60
N GLN A 138 -15.61 -17.01 9.59
CA GLN A 138 -16.40 -17.82 10.53
C GLN A 138 -17.16 -16.99 11.56
N LYS A 139 -16.79 -15.71 11.71
CA LYS A 139 -17.37 -14.78 12.69
C LYS A 139 -18.17 -13.68 12.02
N ASP A 140 -17.61 -13.08 10.96
CA ASP A 140 -18.21 -11.97 10.25
C ASP A 140 -17.57 -11.84 8.85
N TYR A 141 -18.35 -11.36 7.87
CA TYR A 141 -17.87 -11.07 6.51
C TYR A 141 -17.59 -9.56 6.37
N HIS A 142 -16.42 -9.14 6.77
CA HIS A 142 -16.04 -7.75 6.67
C HIS A 142 -14.64 -7.60 6.09
N LEU A 143 -14.53 -6.85 4.99
CA LEU A 143 -13.27 -6.40 4.39
C LEU A 143 -13.35 -4.91 4.20
N GLU A 144 -12.38 -4.18 4.71
CA GLU A 144 -12.26 -2.74 4.51
C GLU A 144 -10.88 -2.35 4.01
N PHE A 145 -10.81 -1.28 3.20
CA PHE A 145 -9.61 -0.54 2.87
C PHE A 145 -9.71 0.85 3.51
N VAL A 146 -8.74 1.19 4.35
CA VAL A 146 -8.67 2.51 5.00
C VAL A 146 -7.69 3.37 4.22
N LEU A 147 -8.19 4.36 3.50
CA LEU A 147 -7.43 5.17 2.56
C LEU A 147 -7.31 6.60 3.02
N ALA A 148 -6.12 7.18 2.85
CA ALA A 148 -5.88 8.60 3.06
C ALA A 148 -6.12 9.36 1.74
N GLY A 149 -7.15 10.18 1.70
CA GLY A 149 -7.46 11.04 0.56
C GLY A 149 -8.51 10.50 -0.41
N GLU A 150 -9.30 11.43 -0.90
CA GLU A 150 -10.47 11.15 -1.73
C GLU A 150 -10.11 10.55 -3.10
N GLN A 151 -9.05 11.04 -3.73
CA GLN A 151 -8.64 10.59 -5.06
C GLN A 151 -8.20 9.12 -5.05
N THR A 152 -7.45 8.69 -4.02
CA THR A 152 -7.08 7.28 -3.85
C THR A 152 -8.31 6.41 -3.62
N ALA A 153 -9.29 6.90 -2.86
CA ALA A 153 -10.55 6.20 -2.63
C ALA A 153 -11.38 6.08 -3.92
N GLN A 154 -11.45 7.12 -4.73
CA GLN A 154 -12.13 7.09 -6.04
C GLN A 154 -11.47 6.12 -7.01
N LEU A 155 -10.13 6.09 -7.08
CA LEU A 155 -9.41 5.08 -7.85
C LEU A 155 -9.77 3.67 -7.39
N MET A 156 -9.67 3.42 -6.09
CA MET A 156 -9.96 2.10 -5.53
C MET A 156 -11.40 1.67 -5.88
N MET A 157 -12.37 2.56 -5.73
CA MET A 157 -13.76 2.28 -6.10
C MET A 157 -13.92 1.95 -7.58
N ARG A 158 -13.23 2.69 -8.47
CA ARG A 158 -13.24 2.38 -9.91
C ARG A 158 -12.71 0.99 -10.18
N LEU A 159 -11.53 0.64 -9.67
CA LEU A 159 -10.92 -0.67 -9.87
C LEU A 159 -11.78 -1.82 -9.33
N LEU A 160 -12.36 -1.64 -8.15
CA LEU A 160 -13.24 -2.65 -7.55
C LEU A 160 -14.51 -2.85 -8.39
N ASN A 161 -15.09 -1.78 -8.92
CA ASN A 161 -16.25 -1.85 -9.81
C ASN A 161 -15.92 -2.52 -11.16
N GLU A 162 -14.78 -2.21 -11.77
CA GLU A 162 -14.30 -2.86 -13.00
C GLU A 162 -14.12 -4.36 -12.81
N LEU A 163 -13.69 -4.78 -11.64
CA LEU A 163 -13.56 -6.20 -11.24
C LEU A 163 -14.88 -6.81 -10.74
N GLN A 164 -16.00 -6.09 -10.85
CA GLN A 164 -17.33 -6.51 -10.39
C GLN A 164 -17.40 -6.83 -8.88
N LEU A 165 -16.55 -6.18 -8.10
CA LEU A 165 -16.53 -6.30 -6.64
C LEU A 165 -17.35 -5.17 -6.01
N ASN A 166 -18.41 -5.52 -5.30
CA ASN A 166 -19.34 -4.57 -4.70
C ASN A 166 -18.80 -4.05 -3.35
N PHE A 167 -18.22 -2.85 -3.36
CA PHE A 167 -17.80 -2.14 -2.17
C PHE A 167 -18.64 -0.89 -1.93
N LYS A 168 -18.72 -0.47 -0.67
CA LYS A 168 -19.35 0.80 -0.28
C LYS A 168 -18.29 1.76 0.23
N LEU A 169 -18.31 2.98 -0.30
CA LEU A 169 -17.49 4.06 0.21
C LEU A 169 -18.14 4.68 1.45
N SER A 170 -17.39 4.80 2.53
CA SER A 170 -17.80 5.54 3.72
C SER A 170 -16.71 6.53 4.13
N VAL A 171 -17.11 7.76 4.47
CA VAL A 171 -16.19 8.78 4.95
C VAL A 171 -16.25 8.80 6.46
N ARG A 172 -15.14 8.46 7.12
CA ARG A 172 -14.99 8.66 8.56
C ARG A 172 -14.54 10.09 8.80
N ARG A 173 -15.34 10.90 9.48
CA ARG A 173 -14.89 12.22 9.93
C ARG A 173 -13.76 12.00 10.93
N GLY A 174 -12.55 12.42 10.54
CA GLY A 174 -11.39 12.35 11.42
C GLY A 174 -11.66 13.15 12.69
N GLN A 175 -11.43 12.57 13.84
CA GLN A 175 -11.15 13.35 15.03
C GLN A 175 -9.82 14.06 14.77
N GLN A 176 -9.86 15.38 14.73
CA GLN A 176 -8.68 16.25 14.78
C GLN A 176 -8.05 16.15 16.17
#